data_1b1a4ede3743d25982689468390fbc0b
#
_entry.id   1b1a4ede3743d25982689468390fbc0b
#
_cell.length_a   1.000
_cell.length_b   1.000
_cell.length_c   1.000
_cell.angle_alpha   90.00
_cell.angle_beta   90.00
_cell.angle_gamma   90.00
#
_symmetry.space_group_name_H-M   'P 1'
#
loop_
_entity.id
_entity.type
_entity.pdbx_description
1 polymer ?
#
loop_
_entity_poly.entity_id
_entity_poly.type
_entity_poly.pdbx_seq_one_letter_code
_entity_poly.pdbx_strand_id
1 'polypeptide(L)'
;VADLFERIGGFSQDKVAPVIPCPQPYHYRNRILVRSQWNGKAKKLLVGFRKRNSHWVVEIDDCKIAEPALNAQIPEVRANPPNRGGIKVNLRITPEDWIVPDHSFFQTNYFMLPRMVEAVRKLFQSNGSEYLIDTYCGVGFFAIELASLAKRYAGVEYDKGAIKAARENATKFGGDNGEFIEGRTEDLLPGLLSKFDAKNTSVILDPPRRGCAPAALEQLREVRPAQVIYISCHPATLARDLNILCADGVYRLEQVIPIDMFPHTQHVECITDLRLNKPSEPESHESKD
;
A
#
# COMPACT_ATOMS: atom_id res chain seq x y z
N VAL A 1 -7.31 -12.47 -9.47
CA VAL A 1 -6.75 -12.55 -8.10
C VAL A 1 -6.88 -13.97 -7.58
N ALA A 2 -8.09 -14.54 -7.51
CA ALA A 2 -8.32 -15.88 -6.96
C ALA A 2 -7.40 -16.96 -7.56
N ASP A 3 -7.30 -17.03 -8.90
CA ASP A 3 -6.40 -17.97 -9.60
C ASP A 3 -4.91 -17.81 -9.19
N LEU A 4 -4.44 -16.57 -9.00
CA LEU A 4 -3.06 -16.31 -8.55
C LEU A 4 -2.84 -16.79 -7.11
N PHE A 5 -3.80 -16.55 -6.23
CA PHE A 5 -3.70 -16.98 -4.83
C PHE A 5 -3.70 -18.50 -4.70
N GLU A 6 -4.51 -19.19 -5.47
CA GLU A 6 -4.53 -20.65 -5.51
C GLU A 6 -3.21 -21.23 -6.08
N ARG A 7 -2.77 -20.77 -7.26
CA ARG A 7 -1.62 -21.33 -7.95
C ARG A 7 -0.27 -21.01 -7.33
N ILE A 8 -0.11 -19.83 -6.74
CA ILE A 8 1.15 -19.37 -6.15
C ILE A 8 1.17 -19.58 -4.64
N GLY A 9 0.07 -19.28 -3.96
CA GLY A 9 -0.03 -19.30 -2.51
C GLY A 9 -0.62 -20.59 -1.94
N GLY A 10 -1.25 -21.43 -2.77
CA GLY A 10 -1.98 -22.62 -2.29
C GLY A 10 -3.24 -22.27 -1.48
N PHE A 11 -3.74 -21.03 -1.56
CA PHE A 11 -4.91 -20.58 -0.83
C PHE A 11 -6.19 -20.87 -1.60
N SER A 12 -7.22 -21.31 -0.91
CA SER A 12 -8.53 -21.57 -1.52
C SER A 12 -9.16 -20.27 -2.07
N GLN A 13 -9.83 -20.39 -3.22
CA GLN A 13 -10.44 -19.26 -3.93
C GLN A 13 -11.57 -18.60 -3.15
N ASP A 14 -12.24 -19.31 -2.24
CA ASP A 14 -13.30 -18.81 -1.35
C ASP A 14 -12.78 -17.72 -0.37
N LYS A 15 -11.47 -17.67 -0.14
CA LYS A 15 -10.85 -16.58 0.65
C LYS A 15 -10.86 -15.24 -0.06
N VAL A 16 -11.09 -15.20 -1.37
CA VAL A 16 -11.07 -13.96 -2.16
C VAL A 16 -12.48 -13.39 -2.26
N ALA A 17 -12.69 -12.27 -1.57
CA ALA A 17 -13.95 -11.54 -1.59
C ALA A 17 -14.23 -10.91 -2.97
N PRO A 18 -15.47 -10.51 -3.26
CA PRO A 18 -15.78 -9.68 -4.41
C PRO A 18 -14.95 -8.39 -4.41
N VAL A 19 -14.57 -7.93 -5.62
CA VAL A 19 -13.79 -6.69 -5.75
C VAL A 19 -14.61 -5.48 -5.29
N ILE A 20 -13.98 -4.58 -4.54
CA ILE A 20 -14.54 -3.26 -4.24
C ILE A 20 -14.34 -2.38 -5.48
N PRO A 21 -15.41 -2.02 -6.22
CA PRO A 21 -15.30 -1.28 -7.47
C PRO A 21 -14.95 0.20 -7.22
N CYS A 22 -14.21 0.79 -8.15
CA CYS A 22 -13.99 2.23 -8.15
C CYS A 22 -15.30 2.98 -8.50
N PRO A 23 -15.72 3.97 -7.73
CA PRO A 23 -16.94 4.73 -8.03
C PRO A 23 -16.78 5.61 -9.27
N GLN A 24 -15.55 5.98 -9.62
CA GLN A 24 -15.22 6.81 -10.76
C GLN A 24 -14.07 6.18 -11.57
N PRO A 25 -14.38 5.41 -12.63
CA PRO A 25 -13.36 4.66 -13.36
C PRO A 25 -12.52 5.51 -14.33
N TYR A 26 -12.91 6.76 -14.59
CA TYR A 26 -12.17 7.74 -15.39
C TYR A 26 -11.82 8.96 -14.54
N HIS A 27 -10.78 9.71 -14.95
CA HIS A 27 -10.37 10.96 -14.30
C HIS A 27 -10.10 10.82 -12.79
N TYR A 28 -9.63 9.65 -12.38
CA TYR A 28 -9.35 9.35 -10.96
C TYR A 28 -7.89 9.55 -10.57
N ARG A 29 -6.99 9.52 -11.58
CA ARG A 29 -5.56 9.44 -11.32
C ARG A 29 -4.99 10.83 -11.06
N ASN A 30 -4.52 11.04 -9.84
CA ASN A 30 -3.96 12.32 -9.37
C ASN A 30 -2.46 12.49 -9.65
N ARG A 31 -1.82 11.52 -10.30
CA ARG A 31 -0.39 11.58 -10.66
C ARG A 31 -0.12 10.87 -11.98
N ILE A 32 0.52 11.56 -12.90
CA ILE A 32 1.00 10.99 -14.17
C ILE A 32 2.45 11.36 -14.41
N LEU A 33 3.18 10.47 -15.08
CA LEU A 33 4.55 10.69 -15.49
C LEU A 33 4.61 10.83 -17.01
N VAL A 34 4.63 12.06 -17.50
CA VAL A 34 4.86 12.32 -18.93
C VAL A 34 6.34 12.34 -19.25
N ARG A 35 6.67 12.08 -20.50
CA ARG A 35 8.03 12.11 -21.03
C ARG A 35 8.09 12.96 -22.26
N SER A 36 9.24 13.57 -22.48
CA SER A 36 9.55 14.25 -23.72
C SER A 36 10.57 13.45 -24.54
N GLN A 37 10.45 13.47 -25.86
CA GLN A 37 11.37 12.87 -26.80
C GLN A 37 11.45 13.69 -28.08
N TRP A 38 12.68 14.02 -28.53
CA TRP A 38 12.88 14.67 -29.82
C TRP A 38 12.64 13.68 -30.96
N ASN A 39 11.73 14.03 -31.87
CA ASN A 39 11.50 13.30 -33.11
C ASN A 39 12.25 13.98 -34.25
N GLY A 40 13.40 13.45 -34.65
CA GLY A 40 14.27 14.03 -35.68
C GLY A 40 13.64 14.04 -37.08
N LYS A 41 12.72 13.10 -37.40
CA LYS A 41 12.00 13.09 -38.69
C LYS A 41 10.94 14.17 -38.73
N ALA A 42 10.16 14.33 -37.68
CA ALA A 42 9.12 15.34 -37.59
C ALA A 42 9.63 16.71 -37.14
N LYS A 43 10.91 16.82 -36.76
CA LYS A 43 11.55 18.02 -36.21
C LYS A 43 10.75 18.69 -35.08
N LYS A 44 10.16 17.86 -34.22
CA LYS A 44 9.37 18.34 -33.09
C LYS A 44 9.66 17.54 -31.83
N LEU A 45 9.39 18.13 -30.65
CA LEU A 45 9.41 17.46 -29.40
C LEU A 45 8.06 16.77 -29.17
N LEU A 46 8.09 15.45 -28.95
CA LEU A 46 6.92 14.69 -28.54
C LEU A 46 6.82 14.76 -27.00
N VAL A 47 5.61 14.98 -26.50
CA VAL A 47 5.29 14.94 -25.06
C VAL A 47 4.14 13.94 -24.86
N GLY A 48 4.34 12.96 -23.99
CA GLY A 48 3.34 11.94 -23.78
C GLY A 48 3.84 10.77 -22.94
N PHE A 49 3.33 9.58 -23.23
CA PHE A 49 3.67 8.36 -22.49
C PHE A 49 4.65 7.47 -23.26
N ARG A 50 5.47 6.75 -22.50
CA ARG A 50 6.34 5.74 -23.06
C ARG A 50 5.51 4.58 -23.59
N LYS A 51 5.71 4.22 -24.87
CA LYS A 51 5.12 3.02 -25.47
C LYS A 51 5.61 1.77 -24.72
N ARG A 52 4.71 0.83 -24.47
CA ARG A 52 5.04 -0.45 -23.81
C ARG A 52 6.16 -1.17 -24.56
N ASN A 53 7.11 -1.74 -23.81
CA ASN A 53 8.28 -2.46 -24.32
C ASN A 53 9.13 -1.67 -25.34
N SER A 54 9.19 -0.36 -25.22
CA SER A 54 9.88 0.52 -26.14
C SER A 54 10.47 1.73 -25.40
N HIS A 55 11.42 2.44 -26.05
CA HIS A 55 11.92 3.73 -25.58
C HIS A 55 11.17 4.92 -26.23
N TRP A 56 10.27 4.65 -27.15
CA TRP A 56 9.54 5.67 -27.88
C TRP A 56 8.43 6.31 -27.04
N VAL A 57 8.27 7.62 -27.18
CA VAL A 57 7.16 8.38 -26.61
C VAL A 57 6.02 8.43 -27.61
N VAL A 58 4.83 8.08 -27.15
CA VAL A 58 3.57 8.31 -27.86
C VAL A 58 3.04 9.65 -27.40
N GLU A 59 2.88 10.57 -28.34
CA GLU A 59 2.31 11.89 -28.05
C GLU A 59 0.85 11.74 -27.64
N ILE A 60 0.44 12.48 -26.62
CA ILE A 60 -0.92 12.49 -26.10
C ILE A 60 -1.39 13.93 -25.91
N ASP A 61 -2.66 14.19 -26.15
CA ASP A 61 -3.30 15.45 -25.82
C ASP A 61 -3.96 15.39 -24.45
N ASP A 62 -4.50 14.22 -24.09
CA ASP A 62 -5.07 13.95 -22.78
C ASP A 62 -4.86 12.49 -22.34
N CYS A 63 -5.10 12.23 -21.07
CA CYS A 63 -5.15 10.89 -20.49
C CYS A 63 -6.53 10.69 -19.85
N LYS A 64 -7.33 9.75 -20.36
CA LYS A 64 -8.71 9.53 -19.92
C LYS A 64 -8.84 9.13 -18.43
N ILE A 65 -7.79 8.56 -17.84
CA ILE A 65 -7.80 8.20 -16.43
C ILE A 65 -7.18 9.28 -15.54
N ALA A 66 -6.45 10.26 -16.09
CA ALA A 66 -5.89 11.37 -15.32
C ALA A 66 -6.95 12.42 -14.99
N GLU A 67 -6.80 13.04 -13.82
CA GLU A 67 -7.65 14.17 -13.44
C GLU A 67 -7.54 15.32 -14.46
N PRO A 68 -8.63 16.05 -14.74
CA PRO A 68 -8.63 17.13 -15.72
C PRO A 68 -7.54 18.19 -15.47
N ALA A 69 -7.26 18.51 -14.22
CA ALA A 69 -6.22 19.47 -13.84
C ALA A 69 -4.80 18.99 -14.20
N LEU A 70 -4.54 17.69 -14.30
CA LEU A 70 -3.29 17.15 -14.83
C LEU A 70 -3.24 17.25 -16.36
N ASN A 71 -4.35 16.94 -17.02
CA ASN A 71 -4.44 17.07 -18.47
C ASN A 71 -4.22 18.51 -18.92
N ALA A 72 -4.74 19.48 -18.17
CA ALA A 72 -4.54 20.91 -18.44
C ALA A 72 -3.06 21.35 -18.39
N GLN A 73 -2.18 20.62 -17.70
CA GLN A 73 -0.75 20.91 -17.62
C GLN A 73 0.06 20.35 -18.81
N ILE A 74 -0.48 19.38 -19.56
CA ILE A 74 0.24 18.75 -20.69
C ILE A 74 0.63 19.75 -21.77
N PRO A 75 -0.24 20.67 -22.21
CA PRO A 75 0.12 21.72 -23.17
C PRO A 75 1.24 22.63 -22.68
N GLU A 76 1.29 22.97 -21.40
CA GLU A 76 2.34 23.79 -20.80
C GLU A 76 3.69 23.08 -20.86
N VAL A 77 3.74 21.79 -20.50
CA VAL A 77 4.96 20.95 -20.62
C VAL A 77 5.42 20.89 -22.09
N ARG A 78 4.49 20.92 -23.05
CA ARG A 78 4.79 20.89 -24.48
C ARG A 78 5.32 22.24 -24.96
N ALA A 79 4.77 23.36 -24.47
CA ALA A 79 5.18 24.73 -24.82
C ALA A 79 6.53 25.11 -24.21
N ASN A 80 6.80 24.63 -22.98
CA ASN A 80 8.01 24.89 -22.25
C ASN A 80 8.78 23.57 -21.99
N PRO A 81 9.26 22.90 -23.05
CA PRO A 81 9.91 21.62 -22.88
C PRO A 81 11.23 21.79 -22.13
N PRO A 82 11.53 20.86 -21.20
CA PRO A 82 12.87 20.81 -20.64
C PRO A 82 13.91 20.71 -21.76
N ASN A 83 14.99 21.46 -21.65
CA ASN A 83 15.97 21.78 -22.71
C ASN A 83 16.62 20.60 -23.47
N ARG A 84 16.27 19.34 -23.19
CA ARG A 84 16.75 18.15 -23.91
C ARG A 84 15.71 17.05 -23.85
N GLY A 85 15.47 16.32 -24.95
CA GLY A 85 14.61 15.15 -24.98
C GLY A 85 15.01 14.08 -23.96
N GLY A 86 14.06 13.24 -23.54
CA GLY A 86 14.29 12.16 -22.57
C GLY A 86 13.96 12.52 -21.11
N ILE A 87 13.45 13.70 -20.84
CA ILE A 87 13.12 14.17 -19.49
C ILE A 87 11.77 13.60 -19.02
N LYS A 88 11.75 13.21 -17.76
CA LYS A 88 10.55 12.82 -17.04
C LYS A 88 9.95 14.04 -16.34
N VAL A 89 8.70 14.33 -16.59
CA VAL A 89 7.95 15.35 -15.86
C VAL A 89 6.85 14.66 -15.07
N ASN A 90 6.94 14.80 -13.75
CA ASN A 90 5.96 14.27 -12.83
C ASN A 90 4.88 15.33 -12.60
N LEU A 91 3.70 15.09 -13.12
CA LEU A 91 2.53 15.94 -12.86
C LEU A 91 1.74 15.31 -11.71
N ARG A 92 1.44 16.09 -10.68
CA ARG A 92 0.79 15.61 -9.47
C ARG A 92 -0.17 16.65 -8.91
N ILE A 93 -1.31 16.18 -8.43
CA ILE A 93 -2.21 16.91 -7.56
C ILE A 93 -2.02 16.32 -6.17
N THR A 94 -1.66 17.11 -5.19
CA THR A 94 -1.60 16.72 -3.79
C THR A 94 -2.96 16.89 -3.14
N PRO A 95 -3.36 16.03 -2.20
CA PRO A 95 -4.59 16.24 -1.45
C PRO A 95 -4.47 17.50 -0.60
N GLU A 96 -5.52 18.30 -0.53
CA GLU A 96 -5.51 19.58 0.19
C GLU A 96 -5.30 19.40 1.70
N ASP A 97 -5.79 18.29 2.23
CA ASP A 97 -5.77 18.02 3.67
C ASP A 97 -4.49 17.33 4.16
N TRP A 98 -3.69 16.72 3.28
CA TRP A 98 -2.50 15.98 3.66
C TRP A 98 -1.22 16.70 3.25
N ILE A 99 -0.25 16.71 4.16
CA ILE A 99 1.12 17.16 3.86
C ILE A 99 1.84 15.99 3.19
N VAL A 100 2.17 16.15 1.91
CA VAL A 100 2.83 15.11 1.11
C VAL A 100 4.00 15.72 0.35
N PRO A 101 5.25 15.41 0.71
CA PRO A 101 6.43 15.89 0.00
C PRO A 101 6.43 15.45 -1.48
N ASP A 102 7.00 16.25 -2.37
CA ASP A 102 6.99 16.02 -3.83
C ASP A 102 7.52 14.65 -4.25
N HIS A 103 8.51 14.14 -3.54
CA HIS A 103 9.16 12.85 -3.83
C HIS A 103 8.54 11.67 -3.08
N SER A 104 7.74 11.93 -2.04
CA SER A 104 7.11 10.88 -1.24
C SER A 104 5.92 10.25 -1.98
N PHE A 105 5.67 8.99 -1.67
CA PHE A 105 4.50 8.28 -2.19
C PHE A 105 3.23 8.76 -1.47
N PHE A 106 2.14 8.83 -2.21
CA PHE A 106 0.78 8.88 -1.71
C PHE A 106 -0.15 8.20 -2.72
N GLN A 107 -1.27 7.69 -2.27
CA GLN A 107 -2.21 6.94 -3.09
C GLN A 107 -2.68 7.74 -4.30
N THR A 108 -2.78 7.09 -5.47
CA THR A 108 -3.01 7.77 -6.76
C THR A 108 -4.47 7.92 -7.17
N ASN A 109 -5.40 7.37 -6.38
CA ASN A 109 -6.84 7.43 -6.61
C ASN A 109 -7.55 7.84 -5.32
N TYR A 110 -7.88 9.13 -5.20
CA TYR A 110 -8.51 9.67 -3.99
C TYR A 110 -9.95 9.18 -3.79
N PHE A 111 -10.65 8.81 -4.86
CA PHE A 111 -12.02 8.28 -4.75
C PHE A 111 -12.08 6.90 -4.05
N MET A 112 -10.95 6.18 -4.04
CA MET A 112 -10.86 4.89 -3.38
C MET A 112 -10.38 4.96 -1.92
N LEU A 113 -9.80 6.08 -1.47
CA LEU A 113 -9.25 6.19 -0.11
C LEU A 113 -10.27 5.87 0.98
N PRO A 114 -11.50 6.43 0.98
CA PRO A 114 -12.47 6.12 2.02
C PRO A 114 -12.82 4.63 2.07
N ARG A 115 -12.87 3.95 0.92
CA ARG A 115 -13.16 2.52 0.83
C ARG A 115 -12.00 1.65 1.31
N MET A 116 -10.77 2.05 1.02
CA MET A 116 -9.57 1.40 1.55
C MET A 116 -9.50 1.52 3.07
N VAL A 117 -9.65 2.74 3.60
CA VAL A 117 -9.67 2.99 5.03
C VAL A 117 -10.75 2.18 5.72
N GLU A 118 -11.97 2.18 5.18
CA GLU A 118 -13.09 1.43 5.75
C GLU A 118 -12.83 -0.09 5.76
N ALA A 119 -12.21 -0.64 4.71
CA ALA A 119 -11.83 -2.04 4.68
C ALA A 119 -10.80 -2.37 5.77
N VAL A 120 -9.71 -1.59 5.87
CA VAL A 120 -8.67 -1.78 6.90
C VAL A 120 -9.23 -1.58 8.31
N ARG A 121 -10.09 -0.57 8.50
CA ARG A 121 -10.79 -0.28 9.76
C ARG A 121 -11.61 -1.48 10.25
N LYS A 122 -12.41 -2.07 9.37
CA LYS A 122 -13.21 -3.25 9.69
C LYS A 122 -12.35 -4.45 10.09
N LEU A 123 -11.24 -4.68 9.39
CA LEU A 123 -10.31 -5.74 9.72
C LEU A 123 -9.67 -5.52 11.09
N PHE A 124 -9.19 -4.31 11.37
CA PHE A 124 -8.61 -3.96 12.66
C PHE A 124 -9.61 -4.15 13.80
N GLN A 125 -10.82 -3.59 13.68
CA GLN A 125 -11.88 -3.70 14.68
C GLN A 125 -12.33 -5.15 14.91
N SER A 126 -12.42 -5.96 13.85
CA SER A 126 -12.86 -7.35 13.97
C SER A 126 -11.84 -8.26 14.67
N ASN A 127 -10.58 -7.85 14.77
CA ASN A 127 -9.56 -8.51 15.58
C ASN A 127 -9.63 -8.13 17.05
N GLY A 128 -10.11 -6.92 17.36
CA GLY A 128 -10.13 -6.39 18.72
C GLY A 128 -8.75 -6.01 19.25
N SER A 129 -7.78 -5.75 18.38
CA SER A 129 -6.44 -5.29 18.78
C SER A 129 -6.51 -3.91 19.44
N GLU A 130 -5.68 -3.71 20.45
CA GLU A 130 -5.54 -2.44 21.15
C GLU A 130 -4.43 -1.56 20.57
N TYR A 131 -3.45 -2.18 19.91
CA TYR A 131 -2.25 -1.53 19.38
C TYR A 131 -2.14 -1.71 17.89
N LEU A 132 -1.58 -0.69 17.23
CA LEU A 132 -1.36 -0.67 15.79
C LEU A 132 0.10 -0.36 15.47
N ILE A 133 0.72 -1.16 14.62
CA ILE A 133 2.01 -0.84 14.00
C ILE A 133 1.78 -0.74 12.49
N ASP A 134 2.05 0.44 11.91
CA ASP A 134 1.95 0.70 10.47
C ASP A 134 3.35 0.73 9.88
N THR A 135 3.73 -0.31 9.17
CA THR A 135 5.05 -0.41 8.53
C THR A 135 4.97 0.02 7.07
N TYR A 136 6.05 0.67 6.60
CA TYR A 136 6.04 1.36 5.30
C TYR A 136 4.99 2.49 5.27
N CYS A 137 4.80 3.18 6.40
CA CYS A 137 3.66 4.07 6.63
C CYS A 137 3.63 5.33 5.75
N GLY A 138 4.69 5.62 4.99
CA GLY A 138 4.79 6.82 4.17
C GLY A 138 4.55 8.08 4.99
N VAL A 139 3.56 8.89 4.61
CA VAL A 139 3.16 10.11 5.34
C VAL A 139 2.18 9.85 6.48
N GLY A 140 2.05 8.59 6.93
CA GLY A 140 1.26 8.20 8.10
C GLY A 140 -0.21 7.92 7.82
N PHE A 141 -0.60 7.67 6.57
CA PHE A 141 -2.00 7.62 6.16
C PHE A 141 -2.83 6.63 6.98
N PHE A 142 -2.50 5.34 6.98
CA PHE A 142 -3.29 4.35 7.71
C PHE A 142 -3.18 4.49 9.22
N ALA A 143 -1.98 4.77 9.74
CA ALA A 143 -1.78 4.96 11.18
C ALA A 143 -2.68 6.08 11.73
N ILE A 144 -2.74 7.22 11.04
CA ILE A 144 -3.53 8.39 11.44
C ILE A 144 -5.03 8.12 11.29
N GLU A 145 -5.47 7.54 10.17
CA GLU A 145 -6.87 7.20 9.92
C GLU A 145 -7.46 6.19 10.94
N LEU A 146 -6.59 5.37 11.54
CA LEU A 146 -6.97 4.39 12.55
C LEU A 146 -6.60 4.81 13.98
N ALA A 147 -5.95 5.95 14.18
CA ALA A 147 -5.43 6.39 15.48
C ALA A 147 -6.51 6.38 16.58
N SER A 148 -7.72 6.84 16.27
CA SER A 148 -8.85 6.88 17.22
C SER A 148 -9.36 5.50 17.66
N LEU A 149 -9.01 4.44 16.96
CA LEU A 149 -9.40 3.07 17.27
C LEU A 149 -8.35 2.31 18.09
N ALA A 150 -7.12 2.78 18.08
CA ALA A 150 -6.03 2.17 18.82
C ALA A 150 -5.78 2.90 20.14
N LYS A 151 -5.44 2.19 21.20
CA LYS A 151 -4.92 2.79 22.43
C LYS A 151 -3.60 3.52 22.17
N ARG A 152 -2.76 2.91 21.32
CA ARG A 152 -1.49 3.47 20.87
C ARG A 152 -1.11 2.91 19.51
N TYR A 153 -0.42 3.74 18.70
CA TYR A 153 0.12 3.29 17.43
C TYR A 153 1.60 3.67 17.26
N ALA A 154 2.28 3.00 16.30
CA ALA A 154 3.59 3.39 15.80
C ALA A 154 3.61 3.28 14.27
N GLY A 155 4.15 4.29 13.59
CA GLY A 155 4.42 4.26 12.14
C GLY A 155 5.91 4.14 11.87
N VAL A 156 6.31 3.29 10.91
CA VAL A 156 7.71 3.09 10.49
C VAL A 156 7.85 3.38 9.01
N GLU A 157 8.78 4.25 8.65
CA GLU A 157 9.09 4.61 7.27
C GLU A 157 10.58 4.95 7.13
N TYR A 158 11.18 4.54 6.02
CA TYR A 158 12.59 4.81 5.74
C TYR A 158 12.83 6.22 5.18
N ASP A 159 11.85 6.76 4.42
CA ASP A 159 11.96 8.10 3.82
C ASP A 159 11.82 9.18 4.89
N LYS A 160 12.93 9.90 5.13
CA LYS A 160 13.00 10.98 6.11
C LYS A 160 12.00 12.10 5.86
N GLY A 161 11.76 12.43 4.58
CA GLY A 161 10.79 13.47 4.20
C GLY A 161 9.36 13.02 4.51
N ALA A 162 9.03 11.75 4.24
CA ALA A 162 7.73 11.18 4.55
C ALA A 162 7.49 11.11 6.06
N ILE A 163 8.48 10.69 6.86
CA ILE A 163 8.36 10.67 8.33
C ILE A 163 8.14 12.07 8.92
N LYS A 164 8.83 13.08 8.40
CA LYS A 164 8.58 14.46 8.83
C LYS A 164 7.14 14.86 8.56
N ALA A 165 6.66 14.61 7.34
CA ALA A 165 5.28 14.87 6.98
C ALA A 165 4.28 14.05 7.81
N ALA A 166 4.57 12.78 8.12
CA ALA A 166 3.73 11.95 8.97
C ALA A 166 3.52 12.55 10.37
N ARG A 167 4.58 13.08 10.98
CA ARG A 167 4.49 13.77 12.28
C ARG A 167 3.67 15.04 12.21
N GLU A 168 3.83 15.84 11.15
CA GLU A 168 3.04 17.05 10.92
C GLU A 168 1.56 16.71 10.66
N ASN A 169 1.28 15.67 9.88
CA ASN A 169 -0.06 15.16 9.64
C ASN A 169 -0.71 14.64 10.94
N ALA A 170 0.01 13.89 11.77
CA ALA A 170 -0.50 13.42 13.06
C ALA A 170 -0.94 14.59 13.95
N THR A 171 -0.12 15.63 14.06
CA THR A 171 -0.48 16.85 14.80
C THR A 171 -1.72 17.52 14.20
N LYS A 172 -1.82 17.61 12.87
CA LYS A 172 -2.94 18.22 12.17
C LYS A 172 -4.27 17.47 12.38
N PHE A 173 -4.23 16.13 12.41
CA PHE A 173 -5.41 15.28 12.49
C PHE A 173 -5.71 14.76 13.91
N GLY A 174 -4.95 15.18 14.92
CA GLY A 174 -5.17 14.80 16.32
C GLY A 174 -4.73 13.37 16.64
N GLY A 175 -3.70 12.87 15.96
CA GLY A 175 -3.12 11.54 16.18
C GLY A 175 -2.07 11.52 17.31
N ASP A 176 -2.38 12.10 18.49
CA ASP A 176 -1.39 12.31 19.56
C ASP A 176 -1.07 11.03 20.38
N ASN A 177 -1.80 9.94 20.14
CA ASN A 177 -1.62 8.66 20.85
C ASN A 177 -0.58 7.74 20.21
N GLY A 178 0.26 8.24 19.30
CA GLY A 178 1.26 7.44 18.61
C GLY A 178 2.56 8.17 18.28
N GLU A 179 3.44 7.46 17.61
CA GLU A 179 4.74 7.98 17.19
C GLU A 179 5.12 7.51 15.77
N PHE A 180 5.91 8.34 15.06
CA PHE A 180 6.49 8.00 13.77
C PHE A 180 8.00 7.91 13.85
N ILE A 181 8.57 6.79 13.40
CA ILE A 181 9.97 6.43 13.57
C ILE A 181 10.62 6.24 12.20
N GLU A 182 11.70 6.99 11.96
CA GLU A 182 12.52 6.86 10.77
C GLU A 182 13.39 5.60 10.86
N GLY A 183 13.30 4.73 9.87
CA GLY A 183 14.14 3.55 9.75
C GLY A 183 13.53 2.46 8.90
N ARG A 184 14.27 1.36 8.76
CA ARG A 184 13.80 0.20 8.02
C ARG A 184 12.88 -0.64 8.89
N THR A 185 11.85 -1.19 8.29
CA THR A 185 10.89 -2.07 8.98
C THR A 185 11.60 -3.26 9.63
N GLU A 186 12.48 -3.93 8.88
CA GLU A 186 13.24 -5.09 9.34
C GLU A 186 14.16 -4.80 10.55
N ASP A 187 14.57 -3.56 10.73
CA ASP A 187 15.46 -3.16 11.84
C ASP A 187 14.66 -2.75 13.10
N LEU A 188 13.49 -2.14 12.91
CA LEU A 188 12.71 -1.52 13.98
C LEU A 188 11.58 -2.41 14.52
N LEU A 189 11.03 -3.29 13.69
CA LEU A 189 9.86 -4.09 14.03
C LEU A 189 10.04 -4.94 15.30
N PRO A 190 11.17 -5.63 15.55
CA PRO A 190 11.35 -6.41 16.77
C PRO A 190 11.29 -5.55 18.03
N GLY A 191 11.95 -4.39 18.01
CA GLY A 191 11.94 -3.45 19.13
C GLY A 191 10.55 -2.86 19.39
N LEU A 192 9.76 -2.62 18.36
CA LEU A 192 8.37 -2.16 18.50
C LEU A 192 7.47 -3.25 19.05
N LEU A 193 7.55 -4.46 18.51
CA LEU A 193 6.74 -5.59 18.99
C LEU A 193 7.11 -6.03 20.42
N SER A 194 8.28 -5.65 20.94
CA SER A 194 8.61 -5.81 22.34
C SER A 194 8.01 -4.72 23.26
N LYS A 195 7.72 -3.53 22.72
CA LYS A 195 7.09 -2.42 23.46
C LYS A 195 5.55 -2.54 23.48
N PHE A 196 4.98 -3.12 22.42
CA PHE A 196 3.56 -3.35 22.30
C PHE A 196 3.29 -4.84 22.59
N ASP A 197 2.21 -5.12 23.29
CA ASP A 197 1.80 -6.51 23.51
C ASP A 197 1.43 -7.17 22.16
N ALA A 198 2.26 -8.07 21.68
CA ALA A 198 2.07 -8.72 20.38
C ALA A 198 0.69 -9.40 20.23
N LYS A 199 0.15 -9.98 21.33
CA LYS A 199 -1.16 -10.65 21.34
C LYS A 199 -2.33 -9.67 21.17
N ASN A 200 -2.10 -8.38 21.40
CA ASN A 200 -3.08 -7.31 21.26
C ASN A 200 -2.68 -6.30 20.16
N THR A 201 -1.76 -6.69 19.28
CA THR A 201 -1.23 -5.82 18.22
C THR A 201 -1.65 -6.30 16.84
N SER A 202 -2.15 -5.37 16.02
CA SER A 202 -2.27 -5.53 14.57
C SER A 202 -1.11 -4.81 13.88
N VAL A 203 -0.52 -5.46 12.88
CA VAL A 203 0.54 -4.88 12.04
C VAL A 203 0.00 -4.68 10.63
N ILE A 204 0.07 -3.44 10.12
CA ILE A 204 -0.18 -3.13 8.71
C ILE A 204 1.14 -3.22 7.95
N LEU A 205 1.12 -3.90 6.81
CA LEU A 205 2.19 -3.96 5.83
C LEU A 205 1.70 -3.31 4.52
N ASP A 206 2.33 -2.23 4.07
CA ASP A 206 2.08 -1.64 2.74
C ASP A 206 3.41 -1.48 1.98
N PRO A 207 4.13 -2.58 1.68
CA PRO A 207 5.44 -2.54 1.09
C PRO A 207 5.40 -2.17 -0.40
N PRO A 208 6.55 -1.80 -1.00
CA PRO A 208 6.67 -1.59 -2.44
C PRO A 208 6.37 -2.89 -3.23
N ARG A 209 6.17 -2.78 -4.55
CA ARG A 209 5.77 -3.88 -5.47
C ARG A 209 6.58 -5.18 -5.36
N ARG A 210 7.81 -5.12 -4.85
CA ARG A 210 8.66 -6.30 -4.62
C ARG A 210 8.26 -7.13 -3.39
N GLY A 211 7.36 -6.64 -2.57
CA GLY A 211 6.96 -7.23 -1.29
C GLY A 211 7.87 -6.84 -0.13
N CYS A 212 7.64 -7.47 1.02
CA CYS A 212 8.44 -7.27 2.22
C CYS A 212 9.84 -7.87 2.09
N ALA A 213 10.78 -7.34 2.88
CA ALA A 213 12.06 -7.98 3.09
C ALA A 213 11.85 -9.34 3.80
N PRO A 214 12.54 -10.42 3.41
CA PRO A 214 12.39 -11.72 4.07
C PRO A 214 12.58 -11.64 5.59
N ALA A 215 13.53 -10.85 6.08
CA ALA A 215 13.77 -10.65 7.50
C ALA A 215 12.53 -10.09 8.23
N ALA A 216 11.77 -9.17 7.63
CA ALA A 216 10.55 -8.64 8.23
C ALA A 216 9.46 -9.71 8.36
N LEU A 217 9.32 -10.59 7.35
CA LEU A 217 8.35 -11.69 7.39
C LEU A 217 8.73 -12.73 8.47
N GLU A 218 10.02 -13.07 8.58
CA GLU A 218 10.49 -13.98 9.64
C GLU A 218 10.28 -13.40 11.03
N GLN A 219 10.54 -12.13 11.25
CA GLN A 219 10.29 -11.45 12.53
C GLN A 219 8.81 -11.51 12.93
N LEU A 220 7.89 -11.31 11.97
CA LEU A 220 6.45 -11.45 12.23
C LEU A 220 6.08 -12.89 12.64
N ARG A 221 6.71 -13.89 12.03
CA ARG A 221 6.52 -15.29 12.40
C ARG A 221 7.09 -15.64 13.78
N GLU A 222 8.19 -15.02 14.17
CA GLU A 222 8.83 -15.21 15.47
C GLU A 222 8.06 -14.54 16.61
N VAL A 223 7.75 -13.25 16.45
CA VAL A 223 7.10 -12.44 17.51
C VAL A 223 5.60 -12.68 17.58
N ARG A 224 4.95 -13.05 16.46
CA ARG A 224 3.55 -13.49 16.37
C ARG A 224 2.54 -12.42 16.84
N PRO A 225 2.50 -11.22 16.22
CA PRO A 225 1.39 -10.30 16.47
C PRO A 225 0.04 -10.94 16.13
N ALA A 226 -1.02 -10.53 16.84
CA ALA A 226 -2.35 -11.13 16.71
C ALA A 226 -2.92 -11.09 15.29
N GLN A 227 -2.56 -10.04 14.54
CA GLN A 227 -3.05 -9.82 13.18
C GLN A 227 -1.97 -9.18 12.32
N VAL A 228 -1.95 -9.58 11.03
CA VAL A 228 -1.23 -8.88 9.98
C VAL A 228 -2.21 -8.50 8.88
N ILE A 229 -2.35 -7.20 8.63
CA ILE A 229 -3.11 -6.64 7.51
C ILE A 229 -2.11 -6.30 6.42
N TYR A 230 -2.10 -7.03 5.30
CA TYR A 230 -1.14 -6.80 4.23
C TYR A 230 -1.83 -6.17 3.02
N ILE A 231 -1.38 -4.97 2.63
CA ILE A 231 -1.85 -4.21 1.48
C ILE A 231 -0.82 -4.36 0.35
N SER A 232 -1.25 -4.64 -0.87
CA SER A 232 -0.33 -4.83 -1.98
C SER A 232 -0.95 -4.55 -3.35
N CYS A 233 -0.22 -3.80 -4.17
CA CYS A 233 -0.55 -3.57 -5.58
C CYS A 233 -0.04 -4.68 -6.53
N HIS A 234 0.48 -5.79 -6.00
CA HIS A 234 1.03 -6.90 -6.79
C HIS A 234 0.64 -8.27 -6.24
N PRO A 235 -0.50 -8.83 -6.66
CA PRO A 235 -1.09 -10.05 -6.08
C PRO A 235 -0.17 -11.27 -6.07
N ALA A 236 0.70 -11.43 -7.09
CA ALA A 236 1.62 -12.57 -7.14
C ALA A 236 2.70 -12.49 -6.05
N THR A 237 3.25 -11.30 -5.81
CA THR A 237 4.22 -11.07 -4.72
C THR A 237 3.54 -11.24 -3.37
N LEU A 238 2.31 -10.72 -3.24
CA LEU A 238 1.50 -10.88 -2.04
C LEU A 238 1.29 -12.36 -1.73
N ALA A 239 0.81 -13.16 -2.67
CA ALA A 239 0.59 -14.60 -2.48
C ALA A 239 1.87 -15.34 -2.02
N ARG A 240 3.04 -14.96 -2.57
CA ARG A 240 4.35 -15.49 -2.12
C ARG A 240 4.64 -15.14 -0.66
N ASP A 241 4.46 -13.87 -0.28
CA ASP A 241 4.78 -13.40 1.07
C ASP A 241 3.80 -13.99 2.11
N LEU A 242 2.51 -14.11 1.74
CA LEU A 242 1.52 -14.78 2.57
C LEU A 242 1.83 -16.26 2.80
N ASN A 243 2.36 -16.95 1.78
CA ASN A 243 2.78 -18.33 1.92
C ASN A 243 3.89 -18.49 2.97
N ILE A 244 4.83 -17.53 3.02
CA ILE A 244 5.86 -17.49 4.07
C ILE A 244 5.21 -17.25 5.44
N LEU A 245 4.33 -16.27 5.58
CA LEU A 245 3.69 -15.96 6.86
C LEU A 245 2.81 -17.10 7.38
N CYS A 246 2.12 -17.83 6.49
CA CYS A 246 1.24 -18.94 6.84
C CYS A 246 1.97 -20.29 6.99
N ALA A 247 3.27 -20.37 6.64
CA ALA A 247 4.04 -21.60 6.78
C ALA A 247 4.01 -22.12 8.23
N ASP A 248 4.05 -23.42 8.38
CA ASP A 248 3.99 -24.13 9.67
C ASP A 248 2.75 -23.78 10.51
N GLY A 249 1.69 -23.27 9.87
CA GLY A 249 0.46 -22.90 10.53
C GLY A 249 0.57 -21.73 11.51
N VAL A 250 1.57 -20.85 11.35
CA VAL A 250 1.73 -19.68 12.25
C VAL A 250 0.56 -18.72 12.09
N TYR A 251 0.27 -18.32 10.84
CA TYR A 251 -0.91 -17.53 10.51
C TYR A 251 -1.87 -18.31 9.63
N ARG A 252 -3.14 -17.94 9.67
CA ARG A 252 -4.15 -18.35 8.70
C ARG A 252 -4.62 -17.13 7.92
N LEU A 253 -4.82 -17.30 6.62
CA LEU A 253 -5.46 -16.31 5.78
C LEU A 253 -6.97 -16.35 6.01
N GLU A 254 -7.54 -15.27 6.52
CA GLU A 254 -8.99 -15.14 6.68
C GLU A 254 -9.65 -14.72 5.38
N GLN A 255 -9.16 -13.63 4.77
CA GLN A 255 -9.72 -13.12 3.52
C GLN A 255 -8.72 -12.28 2.73
N VAL A 256 -9.02 -12.16 1.45
CA VAL A 256 -8.38 -11.24 0.48
C VAL A 256 -9.47 -10.33 -0.07
N ILE A 257 -9.31 -9.03 0.03
CA ILE A 257 -10.23 -8.02 -0.47
C ILE A 257 -9.58 -7.30 -1.66
N PRO A 258 -9.91 -7.66 -2.91
CA PRO A 258 -9.43 -6.92 -4.07
C PRO A 258 -10.11 -5.54 -4.15
N ILE A 259 -9.34 -4.52 -4.53
CA ILE A 259 -9.81 -3.14 -4.68
C ILE A 259 -9.45 -2.66 -6.09
N ASP A 260 -10.43 -2.13 -6.82
CA ASP A 260 -10.21 -1.52 -8.14
C ASP A 260 -9.62 -0.11 -8.01
N MET A 261 -8.38 -0.06 -7.46
CA MET A 261 -7.63 1.17 -7.28
C MET A 261 -7.19 1.80 -8.61
N PHE A 262 -7.06 0.97 -9.66
CA PHE A 262 -6.48 1.36 -10.94
C PHE A 262 -7.35 0.94 -12.13
N PRO A 263 -8.60 1.43 -12.23
CA PRO A 263 -9.48 1.11 -13.37
C PRO A 263 -8.79 1.30 -14.72
N HIS A 264 -9.13 0.47 -15.69
CA HIS A 264 -8.55 0.46 -17.05
C HIS A 264 -7.04 0.16 -17.10
N THR A 265 -6.48 -0.43 -16.04
CA THR A 265 -5.11 -0.92 -16.03
C THR A 265 -5.05 -2.41 -15.64
N GLN A 266 -3.88 -3.02 -15.77
CA GLN A 266 -3.66 -4.41 -15.33
C GLN A 266 -3.39 -4.54 -13.82
N HIS A 267 -3.43 -3.45 -13.08
CA HIS A 267 -3.10 -3.43 -11.66
C HIS A 267 -4.36 -3.56 -10.81
N VAL A 268 -4.26 -4.34 -9.77
CA VAL A 268 -5.28 -4.47 -8.73
C VAL A 268 -4.60 -4.34 -7.38
N GLU A 269 -5.23 -3.61 -6.47
CA GLU A 269 -4.82 -3.53 -5.07
C GLU A 269 -5.52 -4.64 -4.30
N CYS A 270 -4.84 -5.26 -3.35
CA CYS A 270 -5.43 -6.26 -2.46
C CYS A 270 -5.13 -5.92 -1.01
N ILE A 271 -6.13 -6.02 -0.15
CA ILE A 271 -5.97 -5.99 1.30
C ILE A 271 -6.23 -7.41 1.80
N THR A 272 -5.33 -7.92 2.65
CA THR A 272 -5.48 -9.26 3.22
C THR A 272 -5.52 -9.20 4.73
N ASP A 273 -6.26 -10.13 5.33
CA ASP A 273 -6.35 -10.33 6.76
C ASP A 273 -5.73 -11.68 7.13
N LEU A 274 -4.64 -11.63 7.90
CA LEU A 274 -4.04 -12.81 8.49
C LEU A 274 -4.22 -12.76 10.00
N ARG A 275 -4.62 -13.89 10.54
CA ARG A 275 -4.80 -14.06 12.00
C ARG A 275 -3.82 -15.08 12.53
N LEU A 276 -3.25 -14.79 13.69
CA LEU A 276 -2.44 -15.75 14.40
C LEU A 276 -3.27 -17.00 14.73
N ASN A 277 -2.75 -18.17 14.43
CA ASN A 277 -3.39 -19.41 14.88
C ASN A 277 -3.23 -19.56 16.39
N LYS A 278 -4.32 -19.94 17.06
CA LYS A 278 -4.22 -20.35 18.47
C LYS A 278 -3.38 -21.63 18.55
N PRO A 279 -2.52 -21.76 19.55
CA PRO A 279 -1.88 -23.06 19.81
C PRO A 279 -2.98 -24.12 19.92
N SER A 280 -2.83 -25.25 19.22
CA SER A 280 -3.69 -26.41 19.47
C SER A 280 -3.60 -26.76 20.96
N GLU A 281 -4.73 -26.75 21.65
CA GLU A 281 -4.77 -27.33 23.00
C GLU A 281 -4.27 -28.75 22.89
N PRO A 282 -3.37 -29.20 23.79
CA PRO A 282 -2.96 -30.60 23.80
C PRO A 282 -4.22 -31.45 24.00
N GLU A 283 -4.46 -32.41 23.11
CA GLU A 283 -5.52 -33.39 23.29
C GLU A 283 -5.34 -34.01 24.67
N SER A 284 -6.32 -33.80 25.54
CA SER A 284 -6.39 -34.47 26.80
C SER A 284 -6.57 -35.96 26.49
N HIS A 285 -5.48 -36.75 26.55
CA HIS A 285 -5.58 -38.19 26.58
C HIS A 285 -6.31 -38.55 27.87
N GLU A 286 -7.63 -38.71 27.81
CA GLU A 286 -8.36 -39.47 28.81
C GLU A 286 -7.78 -40.88 28.78
N SER A 287 -6.97 -41.20 29.79
CA SER A 287 -6.59 -42.56 30.12
C SER A 287 -7.87 -43.28 30.55
N LYS A 288 -8.37 -44.11 29.66
CA LYS A 288 -9.38 -45.13 30.05
C LYS A 288 -8.63 -46.20 30.82
N ASP A 289 -8.71 -46.16 32.15
CA ASP A 289 -8.50 -47.31 33.02
C ASP A 289 -9.73 -48.24 32.99
#